data_b0898f6dded2c8505d85006cce5e0a8d
#
_entry.id   b0898f6dded2c8505d85006cce5e0a8d
#
_cell.length_a   1.000
_cell.length_b   1.000
_cell.length_c   1.000
_cell.angle_alpha   90.00
_cell.angle_beta   90.00
_cell.angle_gamma   90.00
#
_symmetry.space_group_name_H-M   'P 1'
#
loop_
_entity.id
_entity.type
_entity.pdbx_description
1 polymer ?
#
loop_
_entity_poly.entity_id
_entity_poly.type
_entity_poly.pdbx_seq_one_letter_code
_entity_poly.pdbx_strand_id
1 'polypeptide(L)' 'MALTMCVPGLTCRHAIRVVSARLRDVPGVESVEVDAPAGRVVVRGPVAAQQVRAALVEAGYPPEPLSG' A
#
# COMPACT_ATOMS: atom_id res chain seq x y z
N MET A 1 13.55 6.09 -2.52
CA MET A 1 13.31 5.23 -1.33
C MET A 1 12.10 4.35 -1.58
N ALA A 2 12.08 3.19 -0.99
CA ALA A 2 10.97 2.26 -1.13
C ALA A 2 10.39 1.93 0.24
N LEU A 3 9.06 1.93 0.32
CA LEU A 3 8.33 1.55 1.52
C LEU A 3 7.62 0.23 1.26
N THR A 4 7.83 -0.73 2.15
CA THR A 4 7.16 -2.03 2.06
C THR A 4 6.19 -2.16 3.22
N MET A 5 4.96 -2.50 2.91
CA MET A 5 3.93 -2.70 3.93
C MET A 5 3.22 -4.03 3.71
N CYS A 6 2.84 -4.67 4.80
CA CYS A 6 2.05 -5.89 4.74
C CYS A 6 0.58 -5.53 4.88
N VAL A 7 -0.23 -5.97 3.93
CA VAL A 7 -1.67 -5.71 3.92
C VAL A 7 -2.39 -7.05 3.83
N PRO A 8 -2.86 -7.58 4.94
CA PRO A 8 -3.42 -8.93 4.95
C PRO A 8 -4.71 -9.10 4.15
N GLY A 9 -5.38 -8.03 3.81
CA GLY A 9 -6.62 -8.10 3.04
C GLY A 9 -6.46 -8.23 1.53
N LEU A 10 -5.23 -8.29 1.01
CA LEU A 10 -4.98 -8.34 -0.44
C LEU A 10 -5.10 -9.75 -0.97
N THR A 11 -6.31 -10.26 -1.07
CA THR A 11 -6.54 -11.64 -1.50
C THR A 11 -7.23 -11.77 -2.84
N CYS A 12 -7.71 -10.68 -3.44
CA CYS A 12 -8.40 -10.73 -4.71
C CYS A 12 -7.98 -9.58 -5.62
N ARG A 13 -8.27 -9.73 -6.91
CA ARG A 13 -7.91 -8.73 -7.91
C ARG A 13 -8.52 -7.36 -7.63
N HIS A 14 -9.74 -7.36 -7.12
CA HIS A 14 -10.42 -6.11 -6.81
C HIS A 14 -9.66 -5.33 -5.73
N ALA A 15 -9.23 -6.01 -4.69
CA ALA A 15 -8.46 -5.39 -3.63
C ALA A 15 -7.15 -4.80 -4.16
N ILE A 16 -6.46 -5.54 -5.02
CA ILE A 16 -5.22 -5.08 -5.63
C ILE A 16 -5.45 -3.80 -6.43
N ARG A 17 -6.51 -3.75 -7.22
CA ARG A 17 -6.84 -2.58 -8.02
C ARG A 17 -7.16 -1.37 -7.16
N VAL A 18 -7.96 -1.56 -6.13
CA VAL A 18 -8.36 -0.47 -5.23
C VAL A 18 -7.12 0.10 -4.54
N VAL A 19 -6.30 -0.77 -3.98
CA VAL A 19 -5.09 -0.35 -3.26
C VAL A 19 -4.12 0.36 -4.21
N SER A 20 -3.88 -0.19 -5.40
CA SER A 20 -2.99 0.43 -6.36
C SER A 20 -3.48 1.81 -6.77
N ALA A 21 -4.76 1.95 -7.06
CA ALA A 21 -5.34 3.23 -7.47
C ALA A 21 -5.23 4.27 -6.36
N ARG A 22 -5.54 3.88 -5.14
CA ARG A 22 -5.47 4.80 -4.00
C ARG A 22 -4.04 5.25 -3.72
N LEU A 23 -3.10 4.33 -3.80
CA LEU A 23 -1.70 4.67 -3.52
C LEU A 23 -1.12 5.58 -4.61
N ARG A 24 -1.53 5.39 -5.85
CA ARG A 24 -1.08 6.27 -6.93
C ARG A 24 -1.57 7.70 -6.79
N ASP A 25 -2.68 7.90 -6.11
CA ASP A 25 -3.21 9.24 -5.85
C ASP A 25 -2.46 9.96 -4.73
N VAL A 26 -1.62 9.27 -3.98
CA VAL A 26 -0.87 9.90 -2.89
C VAL A 26 0.26 10.76 -3.49
N PRO A 27 0.35 12.04 -3.11
CA PRO A 27 1.43 12.89 -3.59
C PRO A 27 2.80 12.32 -3.23
N GLY A 28 3.71 12.30 -4.19
CA GLY A 28 5.05 11.78 -3.99
C GLY A 28 5.24 10.32 -4.38
N VAL A 29 4.16 9.60 -4.65
CA VAL A 29 4.26 8.21 -5.10
C VAL A 29 4.66 8.17 -6.56
N GLU A 30 5.77 7.51 -6.86
CA GLU A 30 6.27 7.33 -8.22
C GLU A 30 5.84 6.00 -8.83
N SER A 31 5.87 4.94 -8.02
CA SER A 31 5.42 3.64 -8.48
C SER A 31 4.89 2.81 -7.33
N VAL A 32 4.02 1.87 -7.65
CA VAL A 32 3.41 0.97 -6.68
C VAL A 32 3.51 -0.45 -7.22
N GLU A 33 4.02 -1.36 -6.41
CA GLU A 33 4.04 -2.78 -6.72
C GLU A 33 3.24 -3.52 -5.67
N VAL A 34 2.41 -4.44 -6.10
CA VAL A 34 1.59 -5.25 -5.19
C VAL A 34 1.94 -6.71 -5.39
N ASP A 35 2.35 -7.35 -4.31
CA ASP A 35 2.63 -8.79 -4.29
C ASP A 35 1.49 -9.46 -3.51
N ALA A 36 0.44 -9.82 -4.22
CA ALA A 36 -0.77 -10.37 -3.60
C ALA A 36 -0.52 -11.69 -2.86
N PRO A 37 0.23 -12.64 -3.40
CA PRO A 37 0.49 -13.89 -2.67
C PRO A 37 1.17 -13.66 -1.32
N ALA A 38 2.02 -12.66 -1.22
CA ALA A 38 2.70 -12.32 0.02
C ALA A 38 1.95 -11.30 0.86
N GLY A 39 0.91 -10.66 0.31
CA GLY A 39 0.19 -9.60 0.99
C GLY A 39 1.04 -8.37 1.21
N ARG A 40 1.96 -8.08 0.30
CA ARG A 40 2.87 -6.94 0.42
C ARG A 40 2.59 -5.89 -0.62
N VAL A 41 2.81 -4.64 -0.20
CA VAL A 41 2.73 -3.49 -1.09
C VAL A 41 4.05 -2.75 -1.00
N VAL A 42 4.68 -2.48 -2.13
CA VAL A 42 5.91 -1.70 -2.21
C VAL A 42 5.60 -0.39 -2.91
N VAL A 43 5.86 0.72 -2.23
CA VAL A 43 5.64 2.06 -2.76
C VAL A 43 7.00 2.74 -2.90
N ARG A 44 7.26 3.29 -4.08
CA ARG A 44 8.50 4.01 -4.36
C ARG A 44 8.21 5.48 -4.58
N GLY A 45 9.10 6.31 -4.09
CA GLY A 45 9.02 7.75 -4.24
C GLY A 45 9.22 8.47 -2.92
N PRO A 46 9.35 9.82 -2.96
CA PRO A 46 9.55 10.63 -1.75
C PRO A 46 8.22 10.82 -1.00
N VAL A 47 7.70 9.76 -0.42
CA VAL A 47 6.42 9.77 0.28
C VAL A 47 6.61 9.25 1.70
N ALA A 48 5.87 9.84 2.64
CA ALA A 48 5.93 9.42 4.03
C ALA A 48 5.12 8.15 4.25
N ALA A 49 5.63 7.25 5.09
CA ALA A 49 4.93 6.01 5.43
C ALA A 49 3.54 6.28 5.98
N GLN A 50 3.39 7.36 6.74
CA GLN A 50 2.13 7.76 7.33
C GLN A 50 1.07 8.08 6.27
N GLN A 51 1.48 8.70 5.17
CA GLN A 51 0.56 9.01 4.06
C GLN A 51 0.11 7.74 3.36
N VAL A 52 1.02 6.81 3.16
CA VAL A 52 0.69 5.53 2.53
C VAL A 52 -0.27 4.74 3.42
N ARG A 53 0.01 4.71 4.71
CA ARG A 53 -0.85 4.03 5.67
C ARG A 53 -2.27 4.61 5.67
N ALA A 54 -2.38 5.93 5.69
CA ALA A 54 -3.66 6.60 5.69
C ALA A 54 -4.46 6.26 4.43
N ALA A 55 -3.81 6.21 3.29
CA ALA A 55 -4.46 5.85 2.02
C ALA A 55 -4.98 4.41 2.06
N LEU A 56 -4.22 3.50 2.64
CA LEU A 56 -4.63 2.10 2.77
C LEU A 56 -5.82 1.96 3.72
N VAL A 57 -5.81 2.67 4.82
CA VAL A 57 -6.93 2.66 5.77
C VAL A 57 -8.19 3.21 5.12
N GLU A 58 -8.08 4.29 4.36
CA GLU A 58 -9.23 4.86 3.67
C GLU A 58 -9.78 3.93 2.60
N ALA A 59 -8.91 3.15 1.98
CA ALA A 59 -9.33 2.16 0.99
C ALA A 59 -10.02 0.94 1.61
N GLY A 60 -9.96 0.80 2.93
CA GLY A 60 -10.54 -0.33 3.62
C GLY A 60 -9.59 -1.52 3.77
N TYR A 61 -8.30 -1.30 3.52
CA TYR A 61 -7.28 -2.34 3.60
C TYR A 61 -6.14 -1.86 4.51
N PRO A 62 -6.37 -1.78 5.82
CA PRO A 62 -5.34 -1.28 6.73
C PRO A 62 -4.11 -2.19 6.75
N PRO A 63 -2.91 -1.61 6.73
CA PRO A 63 -1.69 -2.41 6.81
C PRO A 63 -1.49 -2.94 8.22
N GLU A 64 -0.73 -4.03 8.32
CA GLU A 64 -0.36 -4.53 9.62
C GLU A 64 0.57 -3.54 10.32
N PRO A 65 0.42 -3.37 11.65
CA PRO A 65 1.37 -2.57 12.39
C PRO A 65 2.73 -3.23 12.32
N LEU A 66 3.76 -2.42 12.04
CA LEU A 66 5.12 -2.90 12.08
C LEU A 66 5.44 -3.27 13.53
N SER A 67 5.46 -4.54 13.82
CA SER A 67 5.94 -5.02 15.11
C SER A 67 7.43 -4.81 15.10
N GLY A 68 7.80 -3.83 15.74
CA GLY A 68 9.11 -3.34 15.80
C GLY A 68 10.22 -4.13 16.15
#